data_e001a57429936d7490d1a8e323c15d85
#
_entry.id   e001a57429936d7490d1a8e323c15d85
#
_cell.length_a   1.000
_cell.length_b   1.000
_cell.length_c   1.000
_cell.angle_alpha   90.00
_cell.angle_beta   90.00
_cell.angle_gamma   90.00
#
_symmetry.space_group_name_H-M   'P 1'
#
loop_
_entity.id
_entity.type
_entity.pdbx_description
1 polymer ?
#
loop_
_entity_poly.entity_id
_entity_poly.type
_entity_poly.pdbx_seq_one_letter_code
_entity_poly.pdbx_strand_id
1 'polypeptide(L)'
;LFKYTFDAAPDGPNGTEGVIYTDVLLEVLYADDNDNNIANGTPNDLDIIQAFALHGITLLSNAMIAHNPIISSPANTGIGVNATIQLTYPWALGSAKCSYRVNNSTTWNSIPMNPLGVNYQATIPSQQNGTIIAYYISLEDNFGFEAGITPMAANITPIKDANLPYFILVGYELREEEDFDFNFGFWLTSDPNDNA
;
A
#
# COMPACT_ATOMS: atom_id res chain seq x y z
N LEU A 1 23.23 -24.74 3.12
CA LEU A 1 22.12 -23.79 2.99
C LEU A 1 21.84 -23.44 1.52
N PHE A 2 22.80 -22.86 0.79
CA PHE A 2 22.61 -22.47 -0.61
C PHE A 2 22.17 -23.62 -1.53
N LYS A 3 22.58 -24.84 -1.28
CA LYS A 3 22.18 -25.99 -2.09
C LYS A 3 20.67 -26.26 -2.02
N TYR A 4 20.08 -26.21 -0.82
CA TYR A 4 18.65 -26.49 -0.65
C TYR A 4 17.77 -25.36 -1.21
N THR A 5 18.20 -24.10 -1.11
CA THR A 5 17.47 -22.95 -1.67
C THR A 5 17.47 -22.94 -3.19
N PHE A 6 18.57 -23.34 -3.84
CA PHE A 6 18.61 -23.45 -5.29
C PHE A 6 17.77 -24.63 -5.82
N ASP A 7 17.70 -25.75 -5.09
CA ASP A 7 16.89 -26.90 -5.46
C ASP A 7 15.38 -26.61 -5.38
N ALA A 8 14.98 -25.60 -4.57
CA ALA A 8 13.60 -25.14 -4.42
C ALA A 8 13.26 -23.92 -5.33
N ALA A 9 14.23 -23.37 -6.05
CA ALA A 9 13.99 -22.24 -6.95
C ALA A 9 13.14 -22.72 -8.13
N PRO A 10 12.09 -21.99 -8.54
CA PRO A 10 11.28 -22.40 -9.69
C PRO A 10 12.07 -22.29 -10.96
N ASP A 11 11.73 -23.20 -11.85
CA ASP A 11 12.31 -23.34 -13.18
C ASP A 11 11.66 -22.45 -14.25
N GLY A 12 10.83 -21.49 -13.89
CA GLY A 12 10.20 -20.54 -14.80
C GLY A 12 9.15 -19.64 -14.13
N PRO A 13 8.73 -18.58 -14.81
CA PRO A 13 7.77 -17.61 -14.27
C PRO A 13 6.40 -18.26 -14.12
N ASN A 14 5.98 -18.47 -12.87
CA ASN A 14 4.68 -19.02 -12.52
C ASN A 14 3.81 -18.05 -11.68
N GLY A 15 4.29 -16.81 -11.43
CA GLY A 15 3.62 -15.80 -10.61
C GLY A 15 3.89 -15.91 -9.12
N THR A 16 4.82 -16.79 -8.70
CA THR A 16 5.19 -16.97 -7.29
C THR A 16 6.64 -16.59 -6.99
N GLU A 17 7.32 -15.94 -7.93
CA GLU A 17 8.74 -15.59 -7.82
C GLU A 17 9.05 -14.73 -6.60
N GLY A 18 8.13 -13.81 -6.23
CA GLY A 18 8.28 -12.98 -5.04
C GLY A 18 8.21 -13.78 -3.73
N VAL A 19 7.40 -14.85 -3.70
CA VAL A 19 7.28 -15.74 -2.54
C VAL A 19 8.60 -16.44 -2.25
N ILE A 20 9.28 -16.90 -3.29
CA ILE A 20 10.52 -17.65 -3.18
C ILE A 20 11.65 -16.83 -2.57
N TYR A 21 11.77 -15.56 -2.94
CA TYR A 21 12.79 -14.70 -2.35
C TYR A 21 12.57 -14.47 -0.85
N THR A 22 11.31 -14.40 -0.41
CA THR A 22 10.97 -14.37 1.01
C THR A 22 11.28 -15.70 1.70
N ASP A 23 11.05 -16.84 1.03
CA ASP A 23 11.42 -18.15 1.54
C ASP A 23 12.94 -18.29 1.69
N VAL A 24 13.74 -17.76 0.75
CA VAL A 24 15.20 -17.71 0.88
C VAL A 24 15.62 -16.89 2.11
N LEU A 25 15.02 -15.74 2.34
CA LEU A 25 15.27 -14.95 3.54
C LEU A 25 14.96 -15.74 4.82
N LEU A 26 13.82 -16.43 4.85
CA LEU A 26 13.44 -17.27 5.98
C LEU A 26 14.43 -18.41 6.24
N GLU A 27 14.87 -19.12 5.20
CA GLU A 27 15.85 -20.19 5.32
C GLU A 27 17.19 -19.68 5.88
N VAL A 28 17.60 -18.48 5.51
CA VAL A 28 18.80 -17.84 6.07
C VAL A 28 18.61 -17.53 7.55
N LEU A 29 17.45 -17.00 7.95
CA LEU A 29 17.13 -16.73 9.34
C LEU A 29 17.04 -18.02 10.15
N TYR A 30 16.41 -19.08 9.65
CA TYR A 30 16.38 -20.39 10.31
C TYR A 30 17.79 -20.99 10.49
N ALA A 31 18.70 -20.74 9.56
CA ALA A 31 20.08 -21.23 9.70
C ALA A 31 20.90 -20.42 10.72
N ASP A 32 20.54 -19.18 10.96
CA ASP A 32 21.16 -18.32 11.97
C ASP A 32 20.51 -18.47 13.35
N ASP A 33 19.30 -19.07 13.42
CA ASP A 33 18.56 -19.27 14.65
C ASP A 33 19.26 -20.26 15.59
N ASN A 34 19.36 -19.91 16.86
CA ASN A 34 20.06 -20.67 17.88
C ASN A 34 19.15 -21.38 18.90
N ASP A 35 17.82 -21.17 18.83
CA ASP A 35 16.88 -21.75 19.80
C ASP A 35 15.62 -22.37 19.17
N ASN A 36 15.53 -22.43 17.84
CA ASN A 36 14.42 -22.91 17.03
C ASN A 36 13.13 -22.07 17.18
N ASN A 37 13.26 -20.77 17.45
CA ASN A 37 12.15 -19.85 17.55
C ASN A 37 12.45 -18.52 16.82
N ILE A 38 12.41 -18.53 15.51
CA ILE A 38 12.67 -17.37 14.66
C ILE A 38 11.85 -16.12 15.04
N ALA A 39 10.69 -16.27 15.70
CA ALA A 39 9.81 -15.17 16.06
C ALA A 39 10.37 -14.29 17.19
N ASN A 40 11.36 -14.76 17.95
CA ASN A 40 12.03 -13.96 18.98
C ASN A 40 13.35 -13.31 18.49
N GLY A 41 13.66 -13.47 17.19
CA GLY A 41 14.87 -12.98 16.55
C GLY A 41 15.96 -14.03 16.45
N THR A 42 16.99 -13.76 15.67
CA THR A 42 18.18 -14.60 15.50
C THR A 42 19.45 -13.78 15.77
N PRO A 43 20.61 -14.41 16.05
CA PRO A 43 21.82 -13.69 16.43
C PRO A 43 22.27 -12.57 15.47
N ASN A 44 21.99 -12.71 14.15
CA ASN A 44 22.38 -11.74 13.13
C ASN A 44 21.20 -11.28 12.29
N ASP A 45 19.97 -11.33 12.80
CA ASP A 45 18.73 -11.03 12.08
C ASP A 45 18.74 -9.66 11.41
N LEU A 46 19.17 -8.61 12.12
CA LEU A 46 19.21 -7.26 11.59
C LEU A 46 20.11 -7.17 10.34
N ASP A 47 21.30 -7.75 10.38
CA ASP A 47 22.24 -7.71 9.26
C ASP A 47 21.71 -8.50 8.06
N ILE A 48 21.11 -9.66 8.33
CA ILE A 48 20.49 -10.52 7.31
C ILE A 48 19.33 -9.78 6.64
N ILE A 49 18.38 -9.26 7.42
CA ILE A 49 17.20 -8.57 6.90
C ILE A 49 17.59 -7.32 6.15
N GLN A 50 18.54 -6.53 6.66
CA GLN A 50 19.05 -5.36 5.97
C GLN A 50 19.67 -5.69 4.61
N ALA A 51 20.44 -6.78 4.52
CA ALA A 51 21.04 -7.21 3.27
C ALA A 51 19.97 -7.59 2.22
N PHE A 52 18.89 -8.27 2.62
CA PHE A 52 17.78 -8.61 1.74
C PHE A 52 16.93 -7.40 1.37
N ALA A 53 16.69 -6.48 2.33
CA ALA A 53 15.92 -5.26 2.11
C ALA A 53 16.55 -4.33 1.06
N LEU A 54 17.88 -4.32 0.91
CA LEU A 54 18.56 -3.62 -0.19
C LEU A 54 18.12 -4.09 -1.59
N HIS A 55 17.58 -5.29 -1.67
CA HIS A 55 17.03 -5.88 -2.89
C HIS A 55 15.49 -5.86 -2.93
N GLY A 56 14.86 -5.15 -1.99
CA GLY A 56 13.39 -5.06 -1.89
C GLY A 56 12.73 -6.33 -1.33
N ILE A 57 13.52 -7.22 -0.71
CA ILE A 57 13.02 -8.47 -0.11
C ILE A 57 12.89 -8.26 1.40
N THR A 58 11.67 -8.38 1.91
CA THR A 58 11.35 -8.28 3.34
C THR A 58 10.45 -9.42 3.78
N LEU A 59 10.32 -9.64 5.08
CA LEU A 59 9.43 -10.66 5.64
C LEU A 59 7.94 -10.39 5.33
N LEU A 60 7.61 -9.16 4.92
CA LEU A 60 6.25 -8.74 4.57
C LEU A 60 6.03 -8.60 3.05
N SER A 61 7.01 -8.99 2.21
CA SER A 61 6.90 -8.85 0.74
C SER A 61 5.69 -9.62 0.15
N ASN A 62 5.20 -10.64 0.85
CA ASN A 62 4.04 -11.45 0.45
C ASN A 62 2.75 -11.03 1.16
N ALA A 63 2.75 -9.91 1.86
CA ALA A 63 1.56 -9.40 2.52
C ALA A 63 0.50 -8.97 1.50
N MET A 64 -0.74 -9.33 1.75
CA MET A 64 -1.88 -8.89 0.94
C MET A 64 -2.64 -7.80 1.68
N ILE A 65 -2.75 -6.62 1.07
CA ILE A 65 -3.50 -5.49 1.59
C ILE A 65 -4.73 -5.28 0.68
N ALA A 66 -5.91 -5.62 1.17
CA ALA A 66 -7.17 -5.34 0.49
C ALA A 66 -7.76 -4.03 1.04
N HIS A 67 -7.95 -3.05 0.18
CA HIS A 67 -8.50 -1.74 0.50
C HIS A 67 -9.44 -1.27 -0.61
N ASN A 68 -10.60 -0.76 -0.21
CA ASN A 68 -11.51 -0.09 -1.14
C ASN A 68 -11.18 1.40 -1.15
N PRO A 69 -10.70 1.96 -2.29
CA PRO A 69 -10.32 3.36 -2.37
C PRO A 69 -11.47 4.31 -2.01
N ILE A 70 -11.17 5.32 -1.22
CA ILE A 70 -12.09 6.40 -0.90
C ILE A 70 -11.92 7.47 -1.96
N ILE A 71 -12.98 7.78 -2.69
CA ILE A 71 -12.94 8.74 -3.80
C ILE A 71 -13.29 10.16 -3.34
N SER A 72 -14.24 10.28 -2.41
CA SER A 72 -14.70 11.57 -1.89
C SER A 72 -15.02 11.50 -0.41
N SER A 73 -15.02 12.65 0.24
CA SER A 73 -15.39 12.78 1.66
C SER A 73 -16.02 14.15 1.89
N PRO A 74 -16.99 14.27 2.82
CA PRO A 74 -17.47 15.57 3.28
C PRO A 74 -16.35 16.41 3.88
N ALA A 75 -16.45 17.75 3.70
CA ALA A 75 -15.53 18.68 4.34
C ALA A 75 -15.69 18.67 5.88
N ASN A 76 -14.63 19.03 6.59
CA ASN A 76 -14.58 19.15 8.05
C ASN A 76 -14.94 17.88 8.81
N THR A 77 -14.80 16.72 8.19
CA THR A 77 -15.04 15.40 8.79
C THR A 77 -13.78 14.55 8.71
N GLY A 78 -13.48 13.80 9.78
CA GLY A 78 -12.39 12.82 9.76
C GLY A 78 -12.68 11.70 8.76
N ILE A 79 -11.66 11.27 8.02
CA ILE A 79 -11.82 10.30 6.93
C ILE A 79 -11.29 8.95 7.40
N GLY A 80 -12.19 7.98 7.58
CA GLY A 80 -11.83 6.63 8.01
C GLY A 80 -11.26 5.80 6.87
N VAL A 81 -9.99 5.41 6.99
CA VAL A 81 -9.31 4.49 6.07
C VAL A 81 -9.28 3.10 6.68
N ASN A 82 -9.82 2.12 5.97
CA ASN A 82 -9.89 0.73 6.42
C ASN A 82 -9.19 -0.18 5.42
N ALA A 83 -8.47 -1.17 5.91
CA ALA A 83 -7.86 -2.20 5.09
C ALA A 83 -7.95 -3.57 5.77
N THR A 84 -8.04 -4.62 4.99
CA THR A 84 -7.86 -6.00 5.45
C THR A 84 -6.44 -6.43 5.11
N ILE A 85 -5.68 -6.87 6.10
CA ILE A 85 -4.28 -7.25 5.93
C ILE A 85 -4.14 -8.74 6.24
N GLN A 86 -3.64 -9.49 5.26
CA GLN A 86 -3.31 -10.91 5.39
C GLN A 86 -1.80 -11.07 5.32
N LEU A 87 -1.24 -11.74 6.30
CA LEU A 87 0.20 -11.91 6.47
C LEU A 87 0.54 -13.39 6.54
N THR A 88 1.57 -13.80 5.81
CA THR A 88 2.15 -15.14 5.94
C THR A 88 2.89 -15.27 7.27
N TYR A 89 3.56 -14.19 7.68
CA TYR A 89 4.36 -14.13 8.89
C TYR A 89 3.89 -13.00 9.82
N PRO A 90 2.77 -13.17 10.57
CA PRO A 90 2.20 -12.10 11.40
C PRO A 90 3.15 -11.56 12.47
N TRP A 91 4.07 -12.37 12.96
CA TRP A 91 5.07 -12.00 13.95
C TRP A 91 6.09 -10.98 13.41
N ALA A 92 6.27 -10.90 12.08
CA ALA A 92 7.20 -9.97 11.46
C ALA A 92 6.62 -8.55 11.30
N LEU A 93 5.31 -8.35 11.51
CA LEU A 93 4.68 -7.05 11.38
C LEU A 93 5.03 -6.15 12.57
N GLY A 94 5.75 -5.07 12.31
CA GLY A 94 6.01 -4.01 13.26
C GLY A 94 4.86 -2.99 13.31
N SER A 95 4.42 -2.50 12.15
CA SER A 95 3.30 -1.56 12.07
C SER A 95 2.62 -1.54 10.71
N ALA A 96 1.34 -1.16 10.69
CA ALA A 96 0.61 -0.76 9.50
C ALA A 96 0.37 0.75 9.55
N LYS A 97 0.56 1.45 8.43
CA LYS A 97 0.48 2.92 8.35
C LYS A 97 -0.38 3.36 7.18
N CYS A 98 -1.15 4.42 7.39
CA CYS A 98 -1.75 5.21 6.33
C CYS A 98 -0.93 6.49 6.17
N SER A 99 -0.26 6.65 5.06
CA SER A 99 0.50 7.85 4.73
C SER A 99 -0.32 8.72 3.79
N TYR A 100 -0.44 10.01 4.11
CA TYR A 100 -1.22 10.95 3.34
C TYR A 100 -0.51 12.30 3.18
N ARG A 101 -0.88 13.02 2.15
CA ARG A 101 -0.50 14.43 1.94
C ARG A 101 -1.66 15.19 1.33
N VAL A 102 -1.68 16.51 1.53
CA VAL A 102 -2.76 17.37 1.07
C VAL A 102 -2.30 18.29 -0.04
N ASN A 103 -3.14 18.46 -1.05
CA ASN A 103 -2.90 19.32 -2.22
C ASN A 103 -1.52 19.02 -2.85
N ASN A 104 -0.73 20.06 -3.07
CA ASN A 104 0.59 19.97 -3.70
C ASN A 104 1.74 19.75 -2.69
N SER A 105 1.44 19.37 -1.43
CA SER A 105 2.49 19.07 -0.45
C SER A 105 3.40 17.95 -0.95
N THR A 106 4.71 18.10 -0.75
CA THR A 106 5.70 17.06 -1.02
C THR A 106 5.96 16.17 0.19
N THR A 107 5.47 16.58 1.37
CA THR A 107 5.70 15.87 2.63
C THR A 107 4.53 14.93 2.93
N TRP A 108 4.84 13.66 3.18
CA TRP A 108 3.91 12.68 3.66
C TRP A 108 3.76 12.74 5.18
N ASN A 109 2.53 12.70 5.66
CA ASN A 109 2.19 12.52 7.06
C ASN A 109 1.75 11.07 7.25
N SER A 110 2.26 10.37 8.24
CA SER A 110 1.91 8.97 8.50
C SER A 110 1.06 8.86 9.76
N ILE A 111 0.02 8.04 9.68
CA ILE A 111 -0.88 7.72 10.78
C ILE A 111 -0.83 6.21 11.00
N PRO A 112 -0.63 5.73 12.24
CA PRO A 112 -0.72 4.30 12.52
C PRO A 112 -2.14 3.78 12.26
N MET A 113 -2.24 2.60 11.70
CA MET A 113 -3.49 1.88 11.54
C MET A 113 -3.67 0.93 12.72
N ASN A 114 -4.77 1.06 13.43
CA ASN A 114 -5.08 0.24 14.60
C ASN A 114 -5.70 -1.10 14.18
N PRO A 115 -5.21 -2.23 14.68
CA PRO A 115 -5.73 -3.54 14.34
C PRO A 115 -7.09 -3.82 15.00
N LEU A 116 -8.00 -4.42 14.24
CA LEU A 116 -9.26 -4.99 14.67
C LEU A 116 -9.38 -6.41 14.09
N GLY A 117 -8.60 -7.36 14.61
CA GLY A 117 -8.38 -8.67 13.99
C GLY A 117 -7.57 -8.53 12.71
N VAL A 118 -8.10 -9.02 11.58
CA VAL A 118 -7.46 -8.87 10.25
C VAL A 118 -7.73 -7.51 9.60
N ASN A 119 -8.62 -6.70 10.16
CA ASN A 119 -8.93 -5.36 9.69
C ASN A 119 -8.09 -4.33 10.43
N TYR A 120 -7.67 -3.29 9.71
CA TYR A 120 -6.87 -2.19 10.23
C TYR A 120 -7.55 -0.86 9.89
N GLN A 121 -7.52 0.07 10.82
CA GLN A 121 -8.19 1.36 10.69
C GLN A 121 -7.26 2.52 11.03
N ALA A 122 -7.33 3.57 10.22
CA ALA A 122 -6.77 4.89 10.52
C ALA A 122 -7.81 5.97 10.23
N THR A 123 -7.63 7.16 10.79
CA THR A 123 -8.48 8.31 10.48
C THR A 123 -7.59 9.47 10.03
N ILE A 124 -7.68 9.83 8.75
CA ILE A 124 -7.06 11.06 8.25
C ILE A 124 -7.81 12.25 8.88
N PRO A 125 -7.09 13.23 9.45
CA PRO A 125 -7.71 14.41 10.05
C PRO A 125 -8.62 15.16 9.05
N SER A 126 -9.68 15.77 9.59
CA SER A 126 -10.63 16.56 8.80
C SER A 126 -9.93 17.62 7.95
N GLN A 127 -10.40 17.79 6.73
CA GLN A 127 -9.87 18.76 5.77
C GLN A 127 -10.97 19.72 5.33
N GLN A 128 -10.55 20.88 4.82
CA GLN A 128 -11.47 21.89 4.30
C GLN A 128 -12.01 21.50 2.93
N ASN A 129 -13.13 22.13 2.56
CA ASN A 129 -13.70 22.00 1.22
C ASN A 129 -12.67 22.37 0.13
N GLY A 130 -12.63 21.60 -0.94
CA GLY A 130 -11.70 21.79 -2.05
C GLY A 130 -10.31 21.18 -1.84
N THR A 131 -10.07 20.49 -0.72
CA THR A 131 -8.80 19.78 -0.51
C THR A 131 -8.75 18.48 -1.32
N ILE A 132 -7.61 18.23 -1.95
CA ILE A 132 -7.28 16.95 -2.57
C ILE A 132 -6.28 16.25 -1.66
N ILE A 133 -6.59 15.03 -1.25
CA ILE A 133 -5.70 14.20 -0.44
C ILE A 133 -5.14 13.09 -1.31
N ALA A 134 -3.83 12.95 -1.34
CA ALA A 134 -3.18 11.75 -1.84
C ALA A 134 -2.82 10.85 -0.65
N TYR A 135 -3.06 9.54 -0.74
CA TYR A 135 -2.73 8.61 0.34
C TYR A 135 -2.35 7.21 -0.17
N TYR A 136 -1.65 6.48 0.65
CA TYR A 136 -1.35 5.07 0.47
C TYR A 136 -1.29 4.36 1.82
N ILE A 137 -1.36 3.03 1.79
CA ILE A 137 -1.22 2.17 2.96
C ILE A 137 0.06 1.37 2.81
N SER A 138 0.85 1.30 3.87
CA SER A 138 2.07 0.50 3.91
C SER A 138 2.20 -0.27 5.20
N LEU A 139 2.99 -1.34 5.13
CA LEU A 139 3.40 -2.14 6.27
C LEU A 139 4.88 -1.90 6.54
N GLU A 140 5.25 -1.92 7.79
CA GLU A 140 6.64 -1.86 8.24
C GLU A 140 6.91 -3.10 9.10
N ASP A 141 8.01 -3.77 8.84
CA ASP A 141 8.40 -4.92 9.65
C ASP A 141 9.00 -4.51 11.01
N ASN A 142 9.29 -5.50 11.86
CA ASN A 142 9.87 -5.28 13.18
C ASN A 142 11.26 -4.64 13.13
N PHE A 143 11.90 -4.58 11.96
CA PHE A 143 13.23 -4.01 11.75
C PHE A 143 13.19 -2.62 11.15
N GLY A 144 11.98 -2.07 10.88
CA GLY A 144 11.77 -0.72 10.37
C GLY A 144 11.82 -0.62 8.85
N PHE A 145 11.77 -1.72 8.11
CA PHE A 145 11.70 -1.72 6.65
C PHE A 145 10.27 -1.65 6.16
N GLU A 146 9.98 -0.67 5.30
CA GLU A 146 8.67 -0.52 4.67
C GLU A 146 8.49 -1.57 3.56
N ALA A 147 7.37 -2.28 3.61
CA ALA A 147 6.98 -3.31 2.66
C ALA A 147 5.46 -3.39 2.53
N GLY A 148 4.97 -4.16 1.55
CA GLY A 148 3.53 -4.37 1.38
C GLY A 148 2.78 -3.04 1.18
N ILE A 149 3.02 -2.35 0.04
CA ILE A 149 2.46 -1.02 -0.22
C ILE A 149 1.28 -1.11 -1.18
N THR A 150 0.18 -0.43 -0.85
CA THR A 150 -0.96 -0.27 -1.77
C THR A 150 -1.39 1.20 -1.87
N PRO A 151 -1.51 1.79 -3.09
CA PRO A 151 -1.14 1.21 -4.39
C PRO A 151 0.35 0.92 -4.48
N MET A 152 0.71 -0.03 -5.34
CA MET A 152 2.11 -0.46 -5.49
C MET A 152 3.02 0.74 -5.81
N ALA A 153 4.15 0.82 -5.11
CA ALA A 153 5.18 1.84 -5.29
C ALA A 153 4.69 3.30 -5.11
N ALA A 154 3.56 3.53 -4.43
CA ALA A 154 3.02 4.87 -4.19
C ALA A 154 3.93 5.77 -3.31
N ASN A 155 4.85 5.17 -2.56
CA ASN A 155 5.87 5.85 -1.76
C ASN A 155 7.06 6.36 -2.59
N ILE A 156 7.21 5.92 -3.85
CA ILE A 156 8.35 6.28 -4.71
C ILE A 156 8.12 7.66 -5.35
N THR A 157 9.17 8.48 -5.37
CA THR A 157 9.17 9.79 -6.04
C THR A 157 10.18 9.80 -7.19
N PRO A 158 9.90 10.50 -8.32
CA PRO A 158 8.67 11.25 -8.61
C PRO A 158 7.46 10.33 -8.86
N ILE A 159 6.27 10.86 -8.56
CA ILE A 159 5.02 10.18 -8.90
C ILE A 159 4.87 10.13 -10.42
N LYS A 160 4.52 8.94 -10.93
CA LYS A 160 4.26 8.64 -12.34
C LYS A 160 2.95 7.84 -12.44
N ASP A 161 2.45 7.64 -13.64
CA ASP A 161 1.22 6.87 -13.87
C ASP A 161 1.29 5.44 -13.29
N ALA A 162 2.49 4.86 -13.23
CA ALA A 162 2.69 3.51 -12.70
C ALA A 162 2.70 3.41 -11.17
N ASN A 163 2.79 4.54 -10.45
CA ASN A 163 2.88 4.58 -8.98
C ASN A 163 2.01 5.67 -8.35
N LEU A 164 0.83 5.91 -8.92
CA LEU A 164 -0.12 6.88 -8.38
C LEU A 164 -0.66 6.42 -7.02
N PRO A 165 -0.68 7.30 -6.01
CA PRO A 165 -1.41 7.06 -4.77
C PRO A 165 -2.92 7.06 -5.01
N TYR A 166 -3.70 6.65 -4.02
CA TYR A 166 -5.13 6.91 -4.00
C TYR A 166 -5.41 8.41 -3.80
N PHE A 167 -6.53 8.90 -4.33
CA PHE A 167 -6.93 10.29 -4.19
C PHE A 167 -8.32 10.41 -3.58
N ILE A 168 -8.48 11.36 -2.64
CA ILE A 168 -9.76 11.71 -2.04
C ILE A 168 -10.04 13.18 -2.37
N LEU A 169 -11.23 13.45 -2.89
CA LEU A 169 -11.74 14.79 -3.18
C LEU A 169 -12.63 15.23 -2.02
N VAL A 170 -12.18 16.23 -1.23
CA VAL A 170 -12.90 16.66 -0.03
C VAL A 170 -13.89 17.76 -0.35
N GLY A 171 -15.18 17.52 -0.07
CA GLY A 171 -16.26 18.46 -0.32
C GLY A 171 -16.66 18.60 -1.77
N TYR A 172 -16.17 17.72 -2.66
CA TYR A 172 -16.63 17.64 -4.04
C TYR A 172 -17.85 16.71 -4.13
N GLU A 173 -18.83 17.12 -4.89
CA GLU A 173 -19.94 16.28 -5.28
C GLU A 173 -19.54 15.50 -6.54
N LEU A 174 -19.65 14.18 -6.48
CA LEU A 174 -19.51 13.36 -7.68
C LEU A 174 -20.76 13.60 -8.54
N ARG A 175 -20.58 14.08 -9.76
CA ARG A 175 -21.66 14.09 -10.72
C ARG A 175 -21.85 12.67 -11.26
N GLU A 176 -23.10 12.33 -11.55
CA GLU A 176 -23.39 11.10 -12.31
C GLU A 176 -22.63 11.17 -13.63
N GLU A 177 -22.05 10.03 -14.02
CA GLU A 177 -21.42 9.93 -15.34
C GLU A 177 -22.44 10.26 -16.41
N GLU A 178 -22.07 11.11 -17.35
CA GLU A 178 -22.89 11.35 -18.55
C GLU A 178 -22.95 10.06 -19.35
N ASP A 179 -24.15 9.54 -19.50
CA ASP A 179 -24.43 8.44 -20.43
C ASP A 179 -24.46 9.03 -21.85
N PHE A 180 -23.34 9.01 -22.52
CA PHE A 180 -23.21 9.49 -23.88
C PHE A 180 -24.06 8.71 -24.89
N ASP A 181 -24.68 7.61 -24.50
CA ASP A 181 -25.44 6.74 -25.42
C ASP A 181 -26.85 7.25 -25.70
N PHE A 182 -27.44 8.15 -24.88
CA PHE A 182 -28.88 8.45 -25.02
C PHE A 182 -29.29 9.92 -24.97
N ASN A 183 -28.45 10.87 -24.61
CA ASN A 183 -28.92 12.25 -24.53
C ASN A 183 -27.80 13.29 -24.75
N PHE A 184 -27.72 13.83 -25.93
CA PHE A 184 -26.87 14.99 -26.24
C PHE A 184 -27.31 16.29 -25.55
N GLY A 185 -28.37 16.27 -24.73
CA GLY A 185 -29.02 17.47 -24.19
C GLY A 185 -28.12 18.36 -23.33
N PHE A 186 -27.09 17.78 -22.71
CA PHE A 186 -26.20 18.55 -21.85
C PHE A 186 -25.07 19.28 -22.61
N TRP A 187 -24.65 18.71 -23.74
CA TRP A 187 -23.59 19.29 -24.59
C TRP A 187 -24.13 20.10 -25.75
N LEU A 188 -25.44 20.11 -25.97
CA LEU A 188 -26.04 21.08 -26.82
C LEU A 188 -25.94 22.45 -26.15
N THR A 189 -24.84 23.15 -26.42
CA THR A 189 -24.77 24.54 -26.10
C THR A 189 -25.99 25.17 -26.75
N SER A 190 -26.78 25.85 -25.96
CA SER A 190 -27.83 26.72 -26.45
C SER A 190 -27.18 27.98 -27.03
N ASP A 191 -26.27 27.82 -27.98
CA ASP A 191 -25.83 28.92 -28.80
C ASP A 191 -26.94 29.14 -29.83
N PRO A 192 -27.75 30.21 -29.70
CA PRO A 192 -28.81 30.49 -30.65
C PRO A 192 -28.32 30.83 -32.04
N ASN A 193 -26.99 30.85 -32.24
CA ASN A 193 -26.35 31.15 -33.51
C ASN A 193 -25.76 29.92 -34.22
N ASP A 194 -25.89 28.74 -33.61
CA ASP A 194 -25.41 27.49 -34.21
C ASP A 194 -26.49 26.89 -35.14
N ASN A 195 -27.01 27.72 -36.02
CA ASN A 195 -27.84 27.36 -37.17
C ASN A 195 -26.94 27.26 -38.41
N ALA A 196 -26.31 26.11 -38.59
CA ALA A 196 -25.74 25.73 -39.87
C ALA A 196 -26.39 24.47 -40.39
#